data_e50754d07fb67c1aa91407e5d204e17b
#
_entry.id   e50754d07fb67c1aa91407e5d204e17b
#
_cell.length_a   1.000
_cell.length_b   1.000
_cell.length_c   1.000
_cell.angle_alpha   90.00
_cell.angle_beta   90.00
_cell.angle_gamma   90.00
#
_symmetry.space_group_name_H-M   'P 1'
#
loop_
_entity.id
_entity.type
_entity.pdbx_description
1 polymer ?
#
loop_
_entity_poly.entity_id
_entity_poly.type
_entity_poly.pdbx_seq_one_letter_code
_entity_poly.pdbx_strand_id
1 'polypeptide(L)' 'MANDRAYTIQRLEAHVWSIDAPWLEYILAGSNVDDYESLQYFQRQLDESGILTELVEKGVQENDTILIGEYQFDYIF' A
#
# COMPACT_ATOMS: atom_id res chain seq x y z
N MET A 1 -5.33 -21.19 9.98
CA MET A 1 -5.05 -20.66 9.32
C MET A 1 -4.70 -19.51 9.40
N ALA A 2 -4.01 -19.26 9.15
CA ALA A 2 -3.51 -18.07 9.43
C ALA A 2 -4.10 -17.08 8.60
N ASN A 3 -4.49 -16.09 9.15
CA ASN A 3 -4.87 -14.99 8.43
C ASN A 3 -3.65 -14.29 8.03
N ASP A 4 -3.29 -14.49 6.83
CA ASP A 4 -2.01 -14.05 6.40
C ASP A 4 -2.09 -12.64 5.82
N ARG A 5 -1.74 -11.68 6.63
CA ARG A 5 -1.62 -10.30 6.18
C ARG A 5 -0.17 -9.91 6.02
N ALA A 6 0.63 -10.86 5.59
CA ALA A 6 2.04 -10.62 5.36
C ALA A 6 2.25 -9.68 4.19
N TYR A 7 3.33 -8.92 4.28
CA TYR A 7 3.69 -8.02 3.20
C TYR A 7 5.21 -7.88 3.15
N THR A 8 5.71 -7.48 2.00
CA THR A 8 7.13 -7.21 1.81
C THR A 8 7.26 -5.85 1.14
N ILE A 9 8.12 -5.02 1.67
CA ILE A 9 8.36 -3.68 1.13
C ILE A 9 9.76 -3.64 0.55
N GLN A 10 9.88 -3.20 -0.70
CA GLN A 10 11.16 -3.06 -1.36
C GLN A 10 11.27 -1.65 -1.94
N ARG A 11 12.47 -1.10 -1.82
CA ARG A 11 12.76 0.17 -2.48
C ARG A 11 13.39 -0.16 -3.83
N LEU A 12 12.67 0.15 -4.90
CA LEU A 12 13.13 -0.18 -6.24
C LEU A 12 14.16 0.82 -6.75
N GLU A 13 13.95 2.09 -6.44
CA GLU A 13 14.89 3.15 -6.78
C GLU A 13 14.51 4.36 -5.93
N ALA A 14 15.22 5.44 -6.10
CA ALA A 14 14.92 6.64 -5.33
C ALA A 14 13.47 7.05 -5.58
N HIS A 15 12.72 7.25 -4.51
CA HIS A 15 11.34 7.70 -4.57
C HIS A 15 10.36 6.68 -5.18
N VAL A 16 10.76 5.42 -5.31
CA VAL A 16 9.86 4.37 -5.83
C VAL A 16 9.93 3.15 -4.93
N TRP A 17 8.78 2.77 -4.41
CA TRP A 17 8.65 1.66 -3.47
C TRP A 17 7.67 0.63 -4.00
N SER A 18 7.92 -0.63 -3.72
CA SER A 18 7.04 -1.72 -4.12
C SER A 18 6.58 -2.46 -2.87
N ILE A 19 5.30 -2.73 -2.80
CA ILE A 19 4.72 -3.48 -1.70
C ILE A 19 4.12 -4.76 -2.27
N ASP A 20 4.62 -5.88 -1.80
CA ASP A 20 4.09 -7.19 -2.18
C ASP A 20 3.19 -7.66 -1.05
N ALA A 21 1.90 -7.54 -1.24
CA ALA A 21 0.90 -7.90 -0.25
C ALA A 21 -0.32 -8.46 -0.96
N PRO A 22 -0.35 -9.77 -1.20
CA PRO A 22 -1.46 -10.38 -1.97
C PRO A 22 -2.83 -10.06 -1.41
N TRP A 23 -2.96 -10.03 -0.08
CA TRP A 23 -4.26 -9.71 0.53
C TRP A 23 -4.70 -8.28 0.19
N LEU A 24 -3.75 -7.36 0.09
CA LEU A 24 -4.05 -5.98 -0.21
C LEU A 24 -4.39 -5.83 -1.69
N GLU A 25 -3.70 -6.55 -2.54
CA GLU A 25 -4.02 -6.56 -3.97
C GLU A 25 -5.41 -7.10 -4.21
N TYR A 26 -5.81 -8.09 -3.44
CA TYR A 26 -7.15 -8.65 -3.53
C TYR A 26 -8.20 -7.60 -3.18
N ILE A 27 -7.95 -6.81 -2.15
CA ILE A 27 -8.85 -5.73 -1.76
C ILE A 27 -8.96 -4.71 -2.88
N LEU A 28 -7.82 -4.34 -3.48
CA LEU A 28 -7.82 -3.37 -4.56
C LEU A 28 -8.59 -3.89 -5.77
N ALA A 29 -8.43 -5.17 -6.10
CA ALA A 29 -9.12 -5.74 -7.24
C ALA A 29 -10.62 -5.71 -7.07
N GLY A 30 -11.10 -5.79 -5.83
CA GLY A 30 -12.52 -5.76 -5.55
C GLY A 30 -13.07 -4.38 -5.27
N SER A 31 -12.24 -3.35 -5.33
CA SER A 31 -12.64 -2.00 -4.99
C SER A 31 -12.74 -1.13 -6.22
N ASN A 32 -13.62 -0.15 -6.16
CA ASN A 32 -13.70 0.87 -7.18
C ASN A 32 -12.87 2.06 -6.68
N VAL A 33 -11.70 2.26 -7.26
CA VAL A 33 -10.79 3.30 -6.78
C VAL A 33 -11.34 4.70 -7.03
N ASP A 34 -12.36 4.82 -7.88
CA ASP A 34 -13.03 6.10 -8.09
C ASP A 34 -14.09 6.36 -7.04
N ASP A 35 -14.39 5.38 -6.19
CA ASP A 35 -15.39 5.50 -5.16
C ASP A 35 -14.70 5.89 -3.84
N TYR A 36 -15.14 6.98 -3.27
CA TYR A 36 -14.51 7.52 -2.08
C TYR A 36 -14.53 6.54 -0.91
N GLU A 37 -15.64 5.84 -0.73
CA GLU A 37 -15.75 4.90 0.38
C GLU A 37 -14.85 3.70 0.21
N SER A 38 -14.74 3.19 -1.01
CA SER A 38 -13.84 2.07 -1.28
C SER A 38 -12.39 2.48 -1.05
N LEU A 39 -12.03 3.68 -1.47
CA LEU A 39 -10.69 4.17 -1.29
C LEU A 39 -10.37 4.37 0.19
N GLN A 40 -11.33 4.85 0.96
CA GLN A 40 -11.14 4.99 2.40
C GLN A 40 -10.98 3.66 3.09
N TYR A 41 -11.73 2.66 2.66
CA TYR A 41 -11.58 1.32 3.23
C TYR A 41 -10.17 0.78 2.95
N PHE A 42 -9.70 0.96 1.72
CA PHE A 42 -8.35 0.54 1.36
C PHE A 42 -7.31 1.25 2.22
N GLN A 43 -7.45 2.56 2.39
CA GLN A 43 -6.50 3.31 3.20
C GLN A 43 -6.50 2.87 4.64
N ARG A 44 -7.66 2.52 5.19
CA ARG A 44 -7.74 2.03 6.55
C ARG A 44 -7.02 0.71 6.69
N GLN A 45 -7.21 -0.20 5.73
CA GLN A 45 -6.52 -1.49 5.77
C GLN A 45 -5.02 -1.29 5.67
N LEU A 46 -4.59 -0.37 4.84
CA LEU A 46 -3.18 -0.06 4.69
C LEU A 46 -2.60 0.47 5.99
N ASP A 47 -3.32 1.35 6.65
CA ASP A 47 -2.87 1.93 7.91
C ASP A 47 -2.81 0.89 9.02
N GLU A 48 -3.85 0.08 9.15
CA GLU A 48 -3.93 -0.89 10.23
C GLU A 48 -2.93 -2.03 10.08
N SER A 49 -2.47 -2.28 8.87
CA SER A 49 -1.51 -3.37 8.63
C SER A 49 -0.11 -3.07 9.14
N GLY A 50 0.21 -1.79 9.35
CA GLY A 50 1.56 -1.39 9.73
C GLY A 50 2.44 -1.04 8.55
N ILE A 51 1.92 -1.17 7.33
CA ILE A 51 2.72 -0.90 6.13
C ILE A 51 3.20 0.55 6.10
N LEU A 52 2.31 1.49 6.41
CA LEU A 52 2.69 2.91 6.37
C LEU A 52 3.75 3.22 7.41
N THR A 53 3.64 2.63 8.59
CA THR A 53 4.64 2.82 9.63
C THR A 53 5.99 2.32 9.15
N GLU A 54 6.01 1.16 8.52
CA GLU A 54 7.27 0.62 8.05
C GLU A 54 7.85 1.45 6.91
N LEU A 55 7.01 1.97 6.03
CA LEU A 55 7.47 2.86 4.96
C LEU A 55 8.17 4.08 5.53
N VAL A 56 7.58 4.67 6.56
CA VAL A 56 8.18 5.82 7.22
C VAL A 56 9.53 5.45 7.82
N GLU A 57 9.60 4.30 8.46
CA GLU A 57 10.86 3.84 9.06
C GLU A 57 11.93 3.60 8.00
N LYS A 58 11.52 3.22 6.81
CA LYS A 58 12.45 2.95 5.73
C LYS A 58 12.84 4.22 4.96
N GLY A 59 12.18 5.33 5.24
CA GLY A 59 12.57 6.61 4.65
C GLY A 59 11.72 7.11 3.51
N VAL A 60 10.46 6.67 3.43
CA VAL A 60 9.57 7.18 2.38
C VAL A 60 9.39 8.69 2.54
N GLN A 61 9.29 9.37 1.41
CA GLN A 61 9.12 10.82 1.39
C GLN A 61 7.83 11.18 0.66
N GLU A 62 7.35 12.37 0.94
CA GLU A 62 6.14 12.85 0.29
C GLU A 62 6.31 12.82 -1.22
N ASN A 63 5.26 12.39 -1.91
CA ASN A 63 5.22 12.24 -3.37
C ASN A 63 6.03 11.07 -3.92
N ASP A 64 6.59 10.23 -3.05
CA ASP A 64 7.20 9.00 -3.54
C ASP A 64 6.13 8.12 -4.18
N THR A 65 6.52 7.34 -5.15
CA THR A 65 5.62 6.43 -5.82
C THR A 65 5.55 5.10 -5.08
N ILE A 66 4.34 4.63 -4.84
CA ILE A 66 4.09 3.35 -4.17
C ILE A 66 3.41 2.42 -5.16
N LEU A 67 4.02 1.28 -5.42
CA LEU A 67 3.47 0.28 -6.33
C LEU A 67 2.94 -0.89 -5.52
N ILE A 68 1.69 -1.24 -5.74
CA ILE A 68 1.05 -2.37 -5.09
C ILE A 68 0.41 -3.20 -6.18
N GLY A 69 1.05 -4.34 -6.53
CA GLY A 69 0.61 -5.11 -7.67
C GLY A 69 0.65 -4.27 -8.93
N GLU A 70 -0.48 -4.15 -9.60
CA GLU A 70 -0.58 -3.34 -10.81
C GLU A 70 -1.00 -1.91 -10.52
N TYR A 71 -1.17 -1.55 -9.26
CA TYR A 71 -1.66 -0.24 -8.88
C TYR A 71 -0.51 0.68 -8.49
N GLN A 72 -0.69 1.96 -8.76
CA GLN A 72 0.33 2.94 -8.48
C GLN A 72 -0.31 4.10 -7.73
N PHE A 73 0.30 4.48 -6.63
CA PHE A 73 -0.18 5.56 -5.79
C PHE A 73 0.95 6.51 -5.46
N ASP A 74 0.60 7.76 -5.18
CA ASP A 74 1.56 8.71 -4.64
C ASP A 74 1.42 8.74 -3.13
N TYR A 75 2.57 8.79 -2.44
CA TYR A 75 2.57 8.87 -0.99
C TYR A 75 2.34 10.34 -0.61
N ILE A 76 1.12 10.65 -0.20
CA ILE A 76 0.73 12.01 0.13
C ILE A 76 0.15 12.05 1.53
N PHE A 77 0.56 13.01 2.29
CA PHE A 77 0.03 13.22 3.63
C PHE A 77 -0.50 14.64 3.77
#